data_9fc619a89d9b51b6659ae1fd56bd6ef7
#
_entry.id   9fc619a89d9b51b6659ae1fd56bd6ef7
#
_cell.length_a   1.000
_cell.length_b   1.000
_cell.length_c   1.000
_cell.angle_alpha   90.00
_cell.angle_beta   90.00
_cell.angle_gamma   90.00
#
_symmetry.space_group_name_H-M   'P 1'
#
loop_
_entity.id
_entity.type
_entity.pdbx_description
1 polymer ?
#
loop_
_entity_poly.entity_id
_entity_poly.type
_entity_poly.pdbx_seq_one_letter_code
_entity_poly.pdbx_strand_id
1 'polypeptide(L)'
;DTFLYESIIPINEYPIVPISYMYTGTPYPMSAVTPLIGKQQEINKAHQIMLHNANLSSNLRWMYEEGSVPEDEWEKYSSAPGALLKYRSGFSPPTPIQPAPINNAFFTVVQQGKSDAEYISGVPSAMMGFSQDQAETYRGLLANDEFGTRRLKAWMNSIVEPSLEHL
;
A
#
# COMPACT_ATOMS: atom_id res chain seq x y z
N ASP A 1 15.53 45.10 -6.88
CA ASP A 1 16.41 43.98 -6.49
C ASP A 1 17.83 44.48 -6.46
N THR A 2 18.44 44.50 -5.29
CA THR A 2 19.83 44.96 -5.09
C THR A 2 20.69 43.71 -4.85
N PHE A 3 21.67 43.48 -5.70
CA PHE A 3 22.68 42.44 -5.46
C PHE A 3 23.56 42.89 -4.30
N LEU A 4 23.64 42.04 -3.27
CA LEU A 4 24.49 42.29 -2.08
C LEU A 4 25.95 41.90 -2.33
N TYR A 5 26.17 40.94 -3.22
CA TYR A 5 27.51 40.43 -3.53
C TYR A 5 27.49 39.73 -4.90
N GLU A 6 28.52 39.92 -5.69
CA GLU A 6 28.76 39.20 -6.96
C GLU A 6 30.19 38.70 -6.95
N SER A 7 30.38 37.42 -7.21
CA SER A 7 31.70 36.81 -7.39
C SER A 7 31.72 35.90 -8.61
N ILE A 8 32.83 35.87 -9.30
CA ILE A 8 33.09 34.93 -10.40
C ILE A 8 33.60 33.64 -9.79
N ILE A 9 32.86 32.57 -9.95
CA ILE A 9 33.26 31.22 -9.56
C ILE A 9 34.11 30.66 -10.71
N PRO A 10 35.34 30.14 -10.47
CA PRO A 10 36.23 29.64 -11.51
C PRO A 10 35.83 28.23 -11.94
N ILE A 11 34.60 28.05 -12.40
CA ILE A 11 34.08 26.79 -12.94
C ILE A 11 33.48 27.04 -14.32
N ASN A 12 33.75 26.14 -15.25
CA ASN A 12 33.26 26.23 -16.62
C ASN A 12 31.89 25.61 -16.82
N GLU A 13 31.38 24.87 -15.84
CA GLU A 13 30.12 24.13 -15.89
C GLU A 13 29.26 24.44 -14.68
N TYR A 14 27.95 24.16 -14.77
CA TYR A 14 27.05 24.32 -13.63
C TYR A 14 27.41 23.32 -12.54
N PRO A 15 27.55 23.76 -11.26
CA PRO A 15 27.92 22.89 -10.14
C PRO A 15 26.75 22.04 -9.64
N ILE A 16 25.80 21.71 -10.52
CA ILE A 16 24.62 20.90 -10.20
C ILE A 16 24.55 19.80 -11.23
N VAL A 17 24.78 18.56 -10.76
CA VAL A 17 24.69 17.35 -11.59
C VAL A 17 23.36 16.65 -11.28
N PRO A 18 22.40 16.57 -12.22
CA PRO A 18 21.13 15.89 -12.00
C PRO A 18 21.31 14.38 -12.12
N ILE A 19 21.01 13.64 -11.06
CA ILE A 19 20.98 12.17 -11.07
C ILE A 19 19.52 11.74 -11.22
N SER A 20 19.13 11.34 -12.42
CA SER A 20 17.76 10.90 -12.73
C SER A 20 17.62 9.38 -12.60
N TYR A 21 16.44 8.89 -12.16
CA TYR A 21 16.17 7.46 -12.18
C TYR A 21 15.84 6.97 -13.61
N MET A 22 14.95 7.66 -14.29
CA MET A 22 14.60 7.37 -15.68
C MET A 22 14.41 8.68 -16.46
N TYR A 23 15.19 8.86 -17.50
CA TYR A 23 15.06 10.01 -18.38
C TYR A 23 13.89 9.79 -19.36
N THR A 24 12.97 10.74 -19.41
CA THR A 24 11.75 10.69 -20.24
C THR A 24 11.79 11.63 -21.43
N GLY A 25 12.95 12.23 -21.76
CA GLY A 25 13.07 13.26 -22.79
C GLY A 25 12.59 14.65 -22.36
N THR A 26 12.23 14.81 -21.08
CA THR A 26 11.80 16.09 -20.49
C THR A 26 12.76 16.50 -19.37
N PRO A 27 12.78 17.80 -18.99
CA PRO A 27 13.56 18.25 -17.82
C PRO A 27 13.17 17.61 -16.49
N TYR A 28 12.01 16.96 -16.45
CA TYR A 28 11.47 16.31 -15.25
C TYR A 28 11.53 14.78 -15.41
N PRO A 29 12.58 14.14 -14.90
CA PRO A 29 12.74 12.70 -14.99
C PRO A 29 11.69 11.97 -14.14
N MET A 30 11.36 10.74 -14.53
CA MET A 30 10.43 9.91 -13.80
C MET A 30 11.11 9.24 -12.60
N SER A 31 10.46 9.24 -11.46
CA SER A 31 10.91 8.53 -10.26
C SER A 31 10.64 7.02 -10.35
N ALA A 32 11.43 6.20 -9.64
CA ALA A 32 11.18 4.77 -9.45
C ALA A 32 9.81 4.47 -8.82
N VAL A 33 9.27 5.41 -8.03
CA VAL A 33 8.01 5.26 -7.30
C VAL A 33 6.80 5.58 -8.18
N THR A 34 6.96 6.42 -9.21
CA THR A 34 5.83 6.88 -10.05
C THR A 34 4.99 5.73 -10.62
N PRO A 35 5.55 4.65 -11.19
CA PRO A 35 4.75 3.54 -11.70
C PRO A 35 4.02 2.73 -10.63
N LEU A 36 4.46 2.83 -9.36
CA LEU A 36 3.89 2.08 -8.24
C LEU A 36 2.67 2.77 -7.62
N ILE A 37 2.48 4.08 -7.85
CA ILE A 37 1.44 4.88 -7.21
C ILE A 37 0.05 4.29 -7.47
N GLY A 38 -0.26 3.93 -8.72
CA GLY A 38 -1.56 3.36 -9.09
C GLY A 38 -1.83 2.03 -8.38
N LYS A 39 -0.83 1.15 -8.31
CA LYS A 39 -0.95 -0.14 -7.62
C LYS A 39 -1.10 0.02 -6.11
N GLN A 40 -0.38 0.96 -5.52
CA GLN A 40 -0.53 1.28 -4.09
C GLN A 40 -1.93 1.81 -3.77
N GLN A 41 -2.50 2.66 -4.62
CA GLN A 41 -3.87 3.15 -4.46
C GLN A 41 -4.90 2.02 -4.54
N GLU A 42 -4.73 1.08 -5.47
CA GLU A 42 -5.59 -0.11 -5.62
C GLU A 42 -5.56 -0.97 -4.35
N ILE A 43 -4.37 -1.30 -3.83
CA ILE A 43 -4.18 -2.05 -2.59
C ILE A 43 -4.82 -1.32 -1.41
N ASN A 44 -4.59 -0.03 -1.27
CA ASN A 44 -5.14 0.78 -0.19
C ASN A 44 -6.67 0.78 -0.24
N LYS A 45 -7.25 0.88 -1.45
CA LYS A 45 -8.71 0.84 -1.61
C LYS A 45 -9.30 -0.51 -1.23
N ALA A 46 -8.66 -1.62 -1.62
CA ALA A 46 -9.08 -2.96 -1.23
C ALA A 46 -9.01 -3.14 0.30
N HIS A 47 -7.94 -2.70 0.95
CA HIS A 47 -7.82 -2.72 2.42
C HIS A 47 -8.89 -1.88 3.10
N GLN A 48 -9.20 -0.68 2.60
CA GLN A 48 -10.27 0.16 3.16
C GLN A 48 -11.63 -0.53 3.11
N ILE A 49 -11.95 -1.21 1.99
CA ILE A 49 -13.21 -1.95 1.85
C ILE A 49 -13.25 -3.13 2.82
N MET A 50 -12.16 -3.88 2.96
CA MET A 50 -12.07 -5.00 3.92
C MET A 50 -12.25 -4.52 5.36
N LEU A 51 -11.57 -3.44 5.73
CA LEU A 51 -11.67 -2.86 7.08
C LEU A 51 -13.08 -2.31 7.34
N HIS A 52 -13.68 -1.64 6.37
CA HIS A 52 -15.05 -1.15 6.50
C HIS A 52 -16.05 -2.31 6.69
N ASN A 53 -15.91 -3.39 5.93
CA ASN A 53 -16.77 -4.57 6.10
C ASN A 53 -16.55 -5.24 7.46
N ALA A 54 -15.30 -5.35 7.94
CA ALA A 54 -15.00 -5.86 9.28
C ALA A 54 -15.67 -5.02 10.38
N ASN A 55 -15.65 -3.69 10.24
CA ASN A 55 -16.34 -2.79 11.17
C ASN A 55 -17.85 -2.97 11.15
N LEU A 56 -18.45 -3.15 9.96
CA LEU A 56 -19.88 -3.44 9.85
C LEU A 56 -20.26 -4.80 10.45
N SER A 57 -19.37 -5.78 10.33
CA SER A 57 -19.56 -7.11 10.93
C SER A 57 -19.45 -7.10 12.44
N SER A 58 -18.60 -6.23 12.99
CA SER A 58 -18.42 -6.08 14.45
C SER A 58 -19.55 -5.27 15.10
N ASN A 59 -20.15 -4.34 14.35
CA ASN A 59 -21.23 -3.49 14.83
C ASN A 59 -22.53 -3.88 14.11
N LEU A 60 -23.19 -4.92 14.61
CA LEU A 60 -24.43 -5.43 14.02
C LEU A 60 -25.53 -4.37 14.07
N ARG A 61 -26.23 -4.21 12.96
CA ARG A 61 -27.47 -3.43 12.90
C ARG A 61 -28.63 -4.33 13.26
N TRP A 62 -29.62 -3.77 13.94
CA TRP A 62 -30.81 -4.48 14.35
C TRP A 62 -32.02 -3.96 13.60
N MET A 63 -32.87 -4.86 13.19
CA MET A 63 -34.19 -4.54 12.67
C MET A 63 -35.23 -4.95 13.71
N TYR A 64 -36.08 -4.02 14.08
CA TYR A 64 -37.14 -4.22 15.08
C TYR A 64 -38.39 -3.45 14.73
N GLU A 65 -39.54 -3.90 15.24
CA GLU A 65 -40.82 -3.21 15.11
C GLU A 65 -40.85 -1.98 16.04
N GLU A 66 -41.39 -0.87 15.56
CA GLU A 66 -41.52 0.36 16.32
C GLU A 66 -42.24 0.10 17.67
N GLY A 67 -41.67 0.57 18.77
CA GLY A 67 -42.16 0.35 20.11
C GLY A 67 -41.90 -1.03 20.71
N SER A 68 -41.26 -1.97 20.00
CA SER A 68 -40.96 -3.31 20.52
C SER A 68 -39.79 -3.34 21.49
N VAL A 69 -38.88 -2.35 21.43
CA VAL A 69 -37.68 -2.27 22.24
C VAL A 69 -37.59 -0.92 22.95
N PRO A 70 -36.94 -0.83 24.14
CA PRO A 70 -36.57 0.43 24.76
C PRO A 70 -35.34 0.98 24.03
N GLU A 71 -35.54 1.98 23.17
CA GLU A 71 -34.50 2.52 22.27
C GLU A 71 -33.26 3.01 23.01
N ASP A 72 -33.45 3.69 24.17
CA ASP A 72 -32.35 4.22 24.99
C ASP A 72 -31.40 3.13 25.52
N GLU A 73 -31.92 1.95 25.86
CA GLU A 73 -31.10 0.82 26.33
C GLU A 73 -30.44 0.11 25.15
N TRP A 74 -31.17 -0.06 24.05
CA TRP A 74 -30.66 -0.74 22.87
C TRP A 74 -29.57 0.07 22.17
N GLU A 75 -29.69 1.39 22.10
CA GLU A 75 -28.65 2.25 21.53
C GLU A 75 -27.33 2.14 22.29
N LYS A 76 -27.39 2.08 23.62
CA LYS A 76 -26.21 2.01 24.49
C LYS A 76 -25.55 0.62 24.55
N TYR A 77 -26.37 -0.43 24.55
CA TYR A 77 -25.87 -1.77 24.91
C TYR A 77 -25.96 -2.79 23.76
N SER A 78 -26.55 -2.49 22.62
CA SER A 78 -26.67 -3.44 21.50
C SER A 78 -25.34 -3.96 20.96
N SER A 79 -24.25 -3.22 21.14
CA SER A 79 -22.90 -3.61 20.73
C SER A 79 -22.03 -4.11 21.89
N ALA A 80 -22.57 -4.14 23.13
CA ALA A 80 -21.80 -4.55 24.31
C ALA A 80 -21.74 -6.09 24.41
N PRO A 81 -20.56 -6.69 24.58
CA PRO A 81 -20.43 -8.14 24.73
C PRO A 81 -21.18 -8.64 25.99
N GLY A 82 -22.07 -9.63 25.80
CA GLY A 82 -22.82 -10.25 26.90
C GLY A 82 -23.98 -9.42 27.47
N ALA A 83 -24.36 -8.33 26.82
CA ALA A 83 -25.51 -7.54 27.25
C ALA A 83 -26.82 -8.32 27.10
N LEU A 84 -27.67 -8.26 28.12
CA LEU A 84 -29.02 -8.81 28.13
C LEU A 84 -29.99 -7.73 27.70
N LEU A 85 -30.45 -7.80 26.46
CA LEU A 85 -31.39 -6.85 25.89
C LEU A 85 -32.83 -7.34 26.02
N LYS A 86 -33.73 -6.48 26.49
CA LYS A 86 -35.16 -6.80 26.67
C LYS A 86 -35.97 -6.33 25.47
N TYR A 87 -37.00 -7.05 25.12
CA TYR A 87 -38.03 -6.63 24.17
C TYR A 87 -39.43 -6.87 24.75
N ARG A 88 -40.41 -6.16 24.26
CA ARG A 88 -41.79 -6.25 24.74
C ARG A 88 -42.47 -7.52 24.25
N SER A 89 -43.21 -8.17 25.13
CA SER A 89 -44.01 -9.33 24.78
C SER A 89 -45.12 -8.94 23.80
N GLY A 90 -45.36 -9.74 22.79
CA GLY A 90 -46.37 -9.50 21.75
C GLY A 90 -45.83 -8.93 20.44
N PHE A 91 -44.59 -8.52 20.36
CA PHE A 91 -43.89 -8.08 19.16
C PHE A 91 -42.94 -9.18 18.64
N SER A 92 -42.55 -9.06 17.37
CA SER A 92 -41.53 -9.94 16.79
C SER A 92 -40.15 -9.68 17.46
N PRO A 93 -39.36 -10.72 17.75
CA PRO A 93 -38.03 -10.52 18.31
C PRO A 93 -37.14 -9.73 17.34
N PRO A 94 -36.35 -8.78 17.85
CA PRO A 94 -35.38 -8.03 17.03
C PRO A 94 -34.42 -8.98 16.31
N THR A 95 -34.23 -8.74 15.01
CA THR A 95 -33.37 -9.57 14.17
C THR A 95 -32.11 -8.80 13.78
N PRO A 96 -30.90 -9.39 13.93
CA PRO A 96 -29.68 -8.75 13.50
C PRO A 96 -29.60 -8.76 11.97
N ILE A 97 -29.27 -7.61 11.38
CA ILE A 97 -28.96 -7.51 9.95
C ILE A 97 -27.51 -7.93 9.76
N GLN A 98 -27.30 -9.10 9.22
CA GLN A 98 -25.94 -9.57 8.91
C GLN A 98 -25.39 -8.78 7.70
N PRO A 99 -24.17 -8.23 7.80
CA PRO A 99 -23.50 -7.64 6.66
C PRO A 99 -23.23 -8.71 5.59
N ALA A 100 -23.21 -8.31 4.34
CA ALA A 100 -22.83 -9.21 3.26
C ALA A 100 -21.40 -9.74 3.50
N PRO A 101 -21.15 -11.04 3.26
CA PRO A 101 -19.81 -11.60 3.41
C PRO A 101 -18.83 -10.90 2.46
N ILE A 102 -17.60 -10.70 2.93
CA ILE A 102 -16.53 -10.15 2.09
C ILE A 102 -16.30 -11.09 0.91
N ASN A 103 -16.27 -10.52 -0.29
CA ASN A 103 -15.88 -11.27 -1.47
C ASN A 103 -14.37 -11.57 -1.40
N ASN A 104 -14.00 -12.83 -1.56
CA ASN A 104 -12.60 -13.30 -1.58
C ASN A 104 -11.76 -12.62 -2.69
N ALA A 105 -12.40 -12.06 -3.71
CA ALA A 105 -11.73 -11.29 -4.74
C ALA A 105 -10.87 -10.14 -4.19
N PHE A 106 -11.26 -9.50 -3.08
CA PHE A 106 -10.46 -8.43 -2.49
C PHE A 106 -9.10 -8.93 -1.96
N PHE A 107 -9.04 -10.13 -1.39
CA PHE A 107 -7.78 -10.74 -0.95
C PHE A 107 -6.89 -11.06 -2.16
N THR A 108 -7.49 -11.55 -3.25
CA THR A 108 -6.77 -11.82 -4.50
C THR A 108 -6.21 -10.53 -5.09
N VAL A 109 -6.99 -9.44 -5.12
CA VAL A 109 -6.53 -8.12 -5.61
C VAL A 109 -5.34 -7.61 -4.81
N VAL A 110 -5.38 -7.72 -3.48
CA VAL A 110 -4.26 -7.31 -2.62
C VAL A 110 -3.01 -8.15 -2.91
N GLN A 111 -3.16 -9.46 -3.02
CA GLN A 111 -2.04 -10.36 -3.29
C GLN A 111 -1.44 -10.11 -4.68
N GLN A 112 -2.30 -9.98 -5.69
CA GLN A 112 -1.88 -9.64 -7.04
C GLN A 112 -1.22 -8.26 -7.10
N GLY A 113 -1.78 -7.27 -6.41
CA GLY A 113 -1.21 -5.93 -6.35
C GLY A 113 0.20 -5.89 -5.74
N LYS A 114 0.46 -6.70 -4.71
CA LYS A 114 1.81 -6.86 -4.13
C LYS A 114 2.78 -7.50 -5.14
N SER A 115 2.36 -8.57 -5.80
CA SER A 115 3.16 -9.23 -6.83
C SER A 115 3.46 -8.30 -8.01
N ASP A 116 2.47 -7.54 -8.47
CA ASP A 116 2.64 -6.54 -9.52
C ASP A 116 3.63 -5.43 -9.09
N ALA A 117 3.58 -5.00 -7.84
CA ALA A 117 4.51 -4.01 -7.29
C ALA A 117 5.95 -4.53 -7.27
N GLU A 118 6.17 -5.78 -6.89
CA GLU A 118 7.49 -6.44 -6.97
C GLU A 118 7.99 -6.51 -8.42
N TYR A 119 7.12 -6.89 -9.34
CA TYR A 119 7.47 -6.96 -10.77
C TYR A 119 7.80 -5.59 -11.37
N ILE A 120 7.01 -4.56 -11.07
CA ILE A 120 7.22 -3.19 -11.57
C ILE A 120 8.49 -2.58 -10.98
N SER A 121 8.72 -2.74 -9.68
CA SER A 121 9.92 -2.22 -9.00
C SER A 121 11.19 -2.97 -9.42
N GLY A 122 11.06 -4.25 -9.78
CA GLY A 122 12.18 -5.15 -10.01
C GLY A 122 12.92 -5.53 -8.73
N VAL A 123 12.28 -5.35 -7.56
CA VAL A 123 12.81 -5.73 -6.24
C VAL A 123 11.97 -6.89 -5.72
N PRO A 124 12.39 -8.14 -5.94
CA PRO A 124 11.68 -9.31 -5.45
C PRO A 124 11.76 -9.40 -3.91
N SER A 125 10.76 -10.04 -3.32
CA SER A 125 10.67 -10.25 -1.86
C SER A 125 11.90 -10.95 -1.27
N ALA A 126 12.55 -11.80 -2.04
CA ALA A 126 13.81 -12.47 -1.63
C ALA A 126 14.92 -11.47 -1.30
N MET A 127 15.04 -10.36 -2.04
CA MET A 127 16.02 -9.29 -1.74
C MET A 127 15.70 -8.52 -0.45
N MET A 128 14.44 -8.56 0.00
CA MET A 128 14.02 -7.95 1.26
C MET A 128 14.23 -8.86 2.48
N GLY A 129 14.86 -10.02 2.29
CA GLY A 129 15.13 -10.98 3.36
C GLY A 129 13.97 -11.94 3.66
N PHE A 130 12.92 -11.93 2.85
CA PHE A 130 11.86 -12.92 2.92
C PHE A 130 12.31 -14.18 2.20
N SER A 131 12.81 -15.17 2.95
CA SER A 131 13.15 -16.47 2.40
C SER A 131 11.87 -17.17 1.94
N GLN A 132 11.81 -17.56 0.67
CA GLN A 132 10.83 -18.55 0.24
C GLN A 132 11.26 -19.90 0.80
N ASP A 133 10.32 -20.61 1.43
CA ASP A 133 10.50 -21.88 2.16
C ASP A 133 10.95 -23.09 1.29
N GLN A 134 11.56 -22.87 0.17
CA GLN A 134 12.10 -23.96 -0.63
C GLN A 134 13.63 -23.96 -0.51
N ALA A 135 14.15 -25.14 -0.18
CA ALA A 135 15.57 -25.43 -0.08
C ALA A 135 16.31 -25.15 -1.41
N GLU A 136 16.52 -23.86 -1.69
CA GLU A 136 17.34 -23.44 -2.80
C GLU A 136 18.81 -23.73 -2.45
N THR A 137 19.53 -24.31 -3.39
CA THR A 137 20.97 -24.47 -3.23
C THR A 137 21.62 -23.09 -3.13
N TYR A 138 22.71 -22.97 -2.39
CA TYR A 138 23.48 -21.72 -2.25
C TYR A 138 23.77 -21.03 -3.61
N ARG A 139 24.02 -21.84 -4.67
CA ARG A 139 24.21 -21.30 -6.03
C ARG A 139 22.93 -20.74 -6.64
N GLY A 140 21.78 -21.32 -6.35
CA GLY A 140 20.47 -20.79 -6.78
C GLY A 140 20.17 -19.46 -6.11
N LEU A 141 20.45 -19.34 -4.83
CA LEU A 141 20.29 -18.09 -4.06
C LEU A 141 21.17 -16.97 -4.63
N LEU A 142 22.45 -17.25 -4.92
CA LEU A 142 23.38 -16.27 -5.54
C LEU A 142 22.91 -15.85 -6.93
N ALA A 143 22.41 -16.77 -7.75
CA ALA A 143 21.89 -16.45 -9.08
C ALA A 143 20.65 -15.56 -9.00
N ASN A 144 19.72 -15.86 -8.11
CA ASN A 144 18.51 -15.04 -7.89
C ASN A 144 18.85 -13.62 -7.39
N ASP A 145 19.81 -13.50 -6.49
CA ASP A 145 20.30 -12.22 -6.00
C ASP A 145 20.96 -11.40 -7.11
N GLU A 146 21.76 -12.05 -7.96
CA GLU A 146 22.36 -11.40 -9.12
C GLU A 146 21.31 -10.94 -10.14
N PHE A 147 20.30 -11.75 -10.42
CA PHE A 147 19.18 -11.36 -11.31
C PHE A 147 18.37 -10.21 -10.74
N GLY A 148 18.05 -10.23 -9.45
CA GLY A 148 17.33 -9.17 -8.78
C GLY A 148 18.09 -7.83 -8.79
N THR A 149 19.40 -7.85 -8.66
CA THR A 149 20.22 -6.63 -8.62
C THR A 149 20.58 -6.06 -9.98
N ARG A 150 20.36 -6.78 -11.08
CA ARG A 150 20.75 -6.34 -12.45
C ARG A 150 20.19 -4.98 -12.83
N ARG A 151 18.92 -4.73 -12.53
CA ARG A 151 18.26 -3.46 -12.86
C ARG A 151 18.86 -2.29 -12.10
N LEU A 152 19.19 -2.51 -10.84
CA LEU A 152 19.84 -1.51 -9.99
C LEU A 152 21.29 -1.26 -10.44
N LYS A 153 22.04 -2.32 -10.74
CA LYS A 153 23.42 -2.22 -11.29
C LYS A 153 23.42 -1.48 -12.63
N ALA A 154 22.46 -1.78 -13.52
CA ALA A 154 22.34 -1.07 -14.80
C ALA A 154 22.10 0.42 -14.60
N TRP A 155 21.24 0.81 -13.66
CA TRP A 155 21.00 2.20 -13.32
C TRP A 155 22.24 2.86 -12.71
N MET A 156 22.93 2.21 -11.79
CA MET A 156 24.18 2.72 -11.21
C MET A 156 25.24 2.98 -12.28
N ASN A 157 25.51 2.00 -13.13
CA ASN A 157 26.57 2.11 -14.15
C ASN A 157 26.22 3.07 -15.28
N SER A 158 24.94 3.22 -15.62
CA SER A 158 24.53 4.04 -16.76
C SER A 158 24.21 5.50 -16.40
N ILE A 159 23.88 5.77 -15.14
CA ILE A 159 23.43 7.11 -14.72
C ILE A 159 24.25 7.63 -13.54
N VAL A 160 24.41 6.86 -12.47
CA VAL A 160 25.05 7.36 -11.24
C VAL A 160 26.56 7.52 -11.44
N GLU A 161 27.25 6.52 -11.92
CA GLU A 161 28.72 6.58 -12.13
C GLU A 161 29.12 7.70 -13.08
N PRO A 162 28.54 7.82 -14.31
CA PRO A 162 28.88 8.92 -15.20
C PRO A 162 28.56 10.31 -14.61
N SER A 163 27.45 10.40 -13.82
CA SER A 163 27.11 11.68 -13.18
C SER A 163 28.10 12.08 -12.08
N LEU A 164 28.72 11.10 -11.40
CA LEU A 164 29.73 11.35 -10.39
C LEU A 164 31.11 11.67 -11.00
N GLU A 165 31.41 11.17 -12.20
CA GLU A 165 32.64 11.51 -12.92
C GLU A 165 32.68 12.96 -13.40
N HIS A 166 31.51 13.62 -13.52
CA HIS A 166 31.38 15.05 -13.85
C HIS A 166 31.50 15.99 -12.64
N LEU A 167 31.64 15.47 -11.43
CA LEU A 167 31.88 16.25 -10.20
C LEU A 167 33.36 16.44 -9.93
#